data_a7eab140c64cd1508dab982dd37ad723
#
_entry.id   a7eab140c64cd1508dab982dd37ad723
#
_cell.length_a   1.000
_cell.length_b   1.000
_cell.length_c   1.000
_cell.angle_alpha   90.00
_cell.angle_beta   90.00
_cell.angle_gamma   90.00
#
_symmetry.space_group_name_H-M   'P 1'
#
loop_
_entity.id
_entity.type
_entity.pdbx_description
1 polymer ?
#
loop_
_entity_poly.entity_id
_entity_poly.type
_entity_poly.pdbx_seq_one_letter_code
_entity_poly.pdbx_strand_id
1 'polypeptide(L)'
;LWNNEKKDDIIMKCPKERSTKMGRIIAIANQKGGVGKTTTAINLSASLASLGKKVLAIDMDPQGNMSSGLGVDKNEVEKTVYDLIIGNIGIEECIYEEVIENLDVLPANIDLSSAEIELIGVDNKEYILRDEVNKVKEKYDFIIIDCPPALSMLTINAMTTSDSVLVPIQCEYYALE
;
A
#
# COMPACT_ATOMS: atom_id res chain seq x y z
N LEU A 1 35.99 24.40 -32.98
CA LEU A 1 35.73 23.09 -33.56
C LEU A 1 35.36 22.14 -32.42
N TRP A 2 34.10 22.11 -32.00
CA TRP A 2 33.55 21.14 -31.08
C TRP A 2 32.81 20.09 -31.91
N ASN A 3 33.37 18.90 -31.93
CA ASN A 3 32.78 17.77 -32.62
C ASN A 3 31.53 17.31 -31.84
N ASN A 4 30.41 17.33 -32.55
CA ASN A 4 29.15 16.68 -32.18
C ASN A 4 29.30 15.17 -32.40
N GLU A 5 29.70 14.42 -31.41
CA GLU A 5 29.59 12.95 -31.45
C GLU A 5 28.98 12.41 -30.17
N LYS A 6 27.78 11.86 -30.38
CA LYS A 6 27.11 10.81 -29.59
C LYS A 6 26.71 11.15 -28.15
N LYS A 7 25.54 11.75 -28.03
CA LYS A 7 24.62 11.39 -26.92
C LYS A 7 24.15 9.95 -27.14
N ASP A 8 24.93 8.99 -26.71
CA ASP A 8 24.42 7.63 -26.53
C ASP A 8 23.51 7.66 -25.29
N ASP A 9 22.23 7.51 -25.56
CA ASP A 9 21.18 7.34 -24.59
C ASP A 9 21.55 6.26 -23.58
N ILE A 10 21.87 6.67 -22.34
CA ILE A 10 21.83 5.77 -21.18
C ILE A 10 20.34 5.56 -20.85
N ILE A 11 19.61 4.95 -21.77
CA ILE A 11 18.36 4.30 -21.45
C ILE A 11 18.75 3.01 -20.75
N MET A 12 18.67 2.98 -19.42
CA MET A 12 18.65 1.74 -18.71
C MET A 12 17.51 0.91 -19.29
N LYS A 13 17.85 -0.03 -20.18
CA LYS A 13 16.92 -1.05 -20.62
C LYS A 13 16.54 -1.85 -19.40
N CYS A 14 15.37 -1.57 -18.86
CA CYS A 14 14.72 -2.44 -17.90
C CYS A 14 14.71 -3.86 -18.50
N PRO A 15 15.16 -4.90 -17.78
CA PRO A 15 15.16 -6.26 -18.32
C PRO A 15 13.74 -6.60 -18.76
N LYS A 16 13.57 -6.96 -20.02
CA LYS A 16 12.32 -7.47 -20.56
C LYS A 16 11.95 -8.77 -19.85
N GLU A 17 10.74 -8.75 -19.30
CA GLU A 17 9.85 -9.89 -19.09
C GLU A 17 10.35 -11.05 -18.22
N ARG A 18 9.93 -11.02 -16.96
CA ARG A 18 9.48 -12.26 -16.33
C ARG A 18 7.99 -12.42 -16.64
N SER A 19 7.69 -13.35 -17.50
CA SER A 19 6.36 -13.88 -17.80
C SER A 19 5.84 -14.68 -16.61
N THR A 20 5.24 -14.02 -15.69
CA THR A 20 4.10 -14.32 -14.81
C THR A 20 3.81 -13.03 -14.07
N LYS A 21 2.70 -12.38 -14.42
CA LYS A 21 2.26 -11.11 -13.85
C LYS A 21 1.77 -11.35 -12.42
N MET A 22 2.67 -11.54 -11.49
CA MET A 22 2.32 -11.51 -10.06
C MET A 22 2.57 -10.11 -9.56
N GLY A 23 1.51 -9.44 -9.10
CA GLY A 23 1.59 -8.10 -8.52
C GLY A 23 2.64 -8.04 -7.42
N ARG A 24 3.52 -7.05 -7.45
CA ARG A 24 4.51 -6.84 -6.40
C ARG A 24 3.89 -6.08 -5.23
N ILE A 25 3.94 -6.66 -4.04
CA ILE A 25 3.39 -6.07 -2.83
C ILE A 25 4.49 -5.36 -2.04
N ILE A 26 4.29 -4.07 -1.73
CA ILE A 26 5.24 -3.24 -1.01
C ILE A 26 4.52 -2.60 0.19
N ALA A 27 4.94 -2.94 1.41
CA ALA A 27 4.50 -2.25 2.61
C ALA A 27 5.41 -1.04 2.88
N ILE A 28 4.80 0.09 3.26
CA ILE A 28 5.52 1.30 3.66
C ILE A 28 5.38 1.45 5.16
N ALA A 29 6.44 1.15 5.91
CA ALA A 29 6.40 1.05 7.36
C ALA A 29 7.58 1.78 8.01
N ASN A 30 7.31 2.45 9.12
CA ASN A 30 8.29 2.98 10.06
C ASN A 30 7.56 3.29 11.37
N GLN A 31 8.15 2.93 12.50
CA GLN A 31 7.58 3.21 13.83
C GLN A 31 7.54 4.71 14.14
N LYS A 32 8.46 5.48 13.57
CA LYS A 32 8.51 6.93 13.78
C LYS A 32 7.36 7.62 13.01
N GLY A 33 6.59 8.45 13.72
CA GLY A 33 5.58 9.32 13.12
C GLY A 33 6.23 10.46 12.31
N GLY A 34 5.51 10.96 11.29
CA GLY A 34 5.95 12.15 10.54
C GLY A 34 7.10 11.95 9.55
N VAL A 35 7.60 10.72 9.34
CA VAL A 35 8.72 10.44 8.41
C VAL A 35 8.30 10.36 6.94
N GLY A 36 7.02 10.60 6.63
CA GLY A 36 6.53 10.62 5.25
C GLY A 36 6.05 9.28 4.71
N LYS A 37 5.63 8.31 5.55
CA LYS A 37 5.06 7.03 5.11
C LYS A 37 3.90 7.22 4.14
N THR A 38 2.82 7.83 4.62
CA THR A 38 1.60 8.09 3.85
C THR A 38 1.88 8.92 2.61
N THR A 39 2.71 9.97 2.73
CA THR A 39 3.12 10.79 1.57
C THR A 39 3.83 9.96 0.52
N THR A 40 4.73 9.06 0.94
CA THR A 40 5.42 8.14 0.04
C THR A 40 4.45 7.16 -0.60
N ALA A 41 3.51 6.59 0.17
CA ALA A 41 2.51 5.66 -0.32
C ALA A 41 1.62 6.30 -1.40
N ILE A 42 1.08 7.48 -1.14
CA ILE A 42 0.24 8.24 -2.07
C ILE A 42 1.00 8.53 -3.37
N ASN A 43 2.20 9.14 -3.25
CA ASN A 43 2.96 9.56 -4.43
C ASN A 43 3.47 8.36 -5.25
N LEU A 44 3.90 7.28 -4.59
CA LEU A 44 4.33 6.06 -5.28
C LEU A 44 3.17 5.42 -6.05
N SER A 45 2.00 5.28 -5.41
CA SER A 45 0.81 4.71 -6.03
C SER A 45 0.36 5.53 -7.24
N ALA A 46 0.22 6.84 -7.09
CA ALA A 46 -0.18 7.74 -8.17
C ALA A 46 0.86 7.78 -9.32
N SER A 47 2.15 7.77 -9.00
CA SER A 47 3.22 7.76 -10.02
C SER A 47 3.23 6.45 -10.81
N LEU A 48 3.06 5.30 -10.17
CA LEU A 48 2.97 4.01 -10.86
C LEU A 48 1.73 3.95 -11.77
N ALA A 49 0.58 4.44 -11.28
CA ALA A 49 -0.65 4.51 -12.06
C ALA A 49 -0.50 5.42 -13.29
N SER A 50 0.13 6.58 -13.14
CA SER A 50 0.42 7.50 -14.26
C SER A 50 1.36 6.91 -15.32
N LEU A 51 2.15 5.92 -14.95
CA LEU A 51 2.98 5.13 -15.88
C LEU A 51 2.22 3.95 -16.52
N GLY A 52 0.90 3.90 -16.36
CA GLY A 52 0.04 2.86 -16.91
C GLY A 52 0.13 1.52 -16.19
N LYS A 53 0.59 1.50 -14.94
CA LYS A 53 0.58 0.28 -14.09
C LYS A 53 -0.74 0.18 -13.36
N LYS A 54 -1.30 -1.03 -13.28
CA LYS A 54 -2.46 -1.29 -12.43
C LYS A 54 -2.02 -1.38 -10.98
N VAL A 55 -2.53 -0.49 -10.13
CA VAL A 55 -2.12 -0.35 -8.73
C VAL A 55 -3.32 -0.51 -7.81
N LEU A 56 -3.14 -1.27 -6.73
CA LEU A 56 -4.02 -1.26 -5.57
C LEU A 56 -3.30 -0.56 -4.41
N ALA A 57 -3.91 0.48 -3.87
CA ALA A 57 -3.46 1.16 -2.67
C ALA A 57 -4.28 0.68 -1.48
N ILE A 58 -3.64 0.15 -0.44
CA ILE A 58 -4.29 -0.36 0.78
C ILE A 58 -3.88 0.53 1.95
N ASP A 59 -4.86 1.18 2.58
CA ASP A 59 -4.65 2.00 3.77
C ASP A 59 -4.84 1.14 5.03
N MET A 60 -3.77 0.94 5.81
CA MET A 60 -3.81 0.19 7.08
C MET A 60 -3.71 1.10 8.29
N ASP A 61 -3.76 2.43 8.10
CA ASP A 61 -3.77 3.40 9.20
C ASP A 61 -5.23 3.79 9.54
N PRO A 62 -5.70 3.61 10.79
CA PRO A 62 -7.04 4.06 11.21
C PRO A 62 -7.33 5.54 10.96
N GLN A 63 -6.29 6.37 10.79
CA GLN A 63 -6.47 7.77 10.44
C GLN A 63 -6.99 7.99 9.01
N GLY A 64 -6.85 7.00 8.11
CA GLY A 64 -7.34 7.07 6.75
C GLY A 64 -6.73 8.20 5.91
N ASN A 65 -5.48 8.55 6.18
CA ASN A 65 -4.82 9.68 5.52
C ASN A 65 -4.44 9.36 4.08
N MET A 66 -4.08 8.10 3.77
CA MET A 66 -3.83 7.67 2.40
C MET A 66 -5.14 7.67 1.60
N SER A 67 -6.21 7.15 2.17
CA SER A 67 -7.55 7.13 1.57
C SER A 67 -7.98 8.54 1.16
N SER A 68 -7.95 9.49 2.11
CA SER A 68 -8.30 10.89 1.83
C SER A 68 -7.34 11.55 0.83
N GLY A 69 -6.05 11.26 0.91
CA GLY A 69 -5.03 11.81 0.00
C GLY A 69 -5.17 11.31 -1.45
N LEU A 70 -5.79 10.16 -1.66
CA LEU A 70 -6.12 9.61 -2.98
C LEU A 70 -7.53 9.99 -3.45
N GLY A 71 -8.28 10.78 -2.67
CA GLY A 71 -9.60 11.30 -3.06
C GLY A 71 -10.79 10.48 -2.58
N VAL A 72 -10.58 9.47 -1.72
CA VAL A 72 -11.68 8.72 -1.09
C VAL A 72 -12.08 9.44 0.20
N ASP A 73 -13.36 9.84 0.31
CA ASP A 73 -13.87 10.40 1.56
C ASP A 73 -14.10 9.29 2.59
N LYS A 74 -13.18 9.18 3.53
CA LYS A 74 -13.19 8.19 4.61
C LYS A 74 -14.41 8.26 5.53
N ASN A 75 -15.20 9.35 5.48
CA ASN A 75 -16.41 9.50 6.27
C ASN A 75 -17.66 9.00 5.53
N GLU A 76 -17.58 8.83 4.22
CA GLU A 76 -18.67 8.39 3.36
C GLU A 76 -18.48 6.92 2.87
N VAL A 77 -17.33 6.29 3.14
CA VAL A 77 -17.09 4.90 2.76
C VAL A 77 -17.90 3.93 3.64
N GLU A 78 -18.62 3.03 2.99
CA GLU A 78 -19.43 2.01 3.68
C GLU A 78 -18.61 0.76 4.01
N LYS A 79 -17.62 0.43 3.18
CA LYS A 79 -16.80 -0.78 3.30
C LYS A 79 -15.33 -0.42 3.30
N THR A 80 -14.61 -0.94 4.27
CA THR A 80 -13.21 -0.58 4.51
C THR A 80 -12.34 -1.79 4.80
N VAL A 81 -11.05 -1.58 4.95
CA VAL A 81 -10.13 -2.62 5.41
C VAL A 81 -10.50 -3.16 6.80
N TYR A 82 -11.24 -2.40 7.64
CA TYR A 82 -11.76 -2.89 8.90
C TYR A 82 -12.70 -4.07 8.70
N ASP A 83 -13.71 -3.93 7.82
CA ASP A 83 -14.69 -4.98 7.54
C ASP A 83 -14.04 -6.25 6.99
N LEU A 84 -12.98 -6.08 6.18
CA LEU A 84 -12.18 -7.19 5.68
C LEU A 84 -11.42 -7.88 6.82
N ILE A 85 -10.75 -7.12 7.68
CA ILE A 85 -9.89 -7.66 8.74
C ILE A 85 -10.70 -8.40 9.82
N ILE A 86 -11.92 -7.94 10.13
CA ILE A 86 -12.80 -8.65 11.07
C ILE A 86 -13.59 -9.79 10.41
N GLY A 87 -13.40 -10.01 9.10
CA GLY A 87 -13.96 -11.14 8.36
C GLY A 87 -15.43 -11.01 7.95
N ASN A 88 -15.97 -9.79 7.95
CA ASN A 88 -17.37 -9.54 7.56
C ASN A 88 -17.60 -9.70 6.06
N ILE A 89 -16.63 -9.26 5.24
CA ILE A 89 -16.71 -9.23 3.78
C ILE A 89 -15.37 -9.56 3.13
N GLY A 90 -15.40 -9.96 1.85
CA GLY A 90 -14.19 -10.23 1.07
C GLY A 90 -13.56 -8.96 0.51
N ILE A 91 -12.28 -9.05 0.13
CA ILE A 91 -11.50 -7.92 -0.36
C ILE A 91 -12.13 -7.22 -1.58
N GLU A 92 -12.73 -7.99 -2.50
CA GLU A 92 -13.32 -7.43 -3.72
C GLU A 92 -14.49 -6.48 -3.44
N GLU A 93 -15.17 -6.65 -2.30
CA GLU A 93 -16.28 -5.78 -1.89
C GLU A 93 -15.79 -4.48 -1.20
N CYS A 94 -14.54 -4.45 -0.74
CA CYS A 94 -13.95 -3.31 -0.05
C CYS A 94 -13.14 -2.41 -0.99
N ILE A 95 -12.85 -2.86 -2.21
CA ILE A 95 -12.05 -2.10 -3.17
C ILE A 95 -12.92 -1.06 -3.88
N TYR A 96 -12.50 0.19 -3.83
CA TYR A 96 -13.04 1.29 -4.63
C TYR A 96 -12.23 1.37 -5.91
N GLU A 97 -12.84 0.95 -7.02
CA GLU A 97 -12.18 0.86 -8.32
C GLU A 97 -12.05 2.22 -8.99
N GLU A 98 -10.96 2.42 -9.74
CA GLU A 98 -10.70 3.60 -10.59
C GLU A 98 -10.88 4.95 -9.88
N VAL A 99 -10.48 5.05 -8.62
CA VAL A 99 -10.45 6.33 -7.88
C VAL A 99 -9.59 7.35 -8.65
N ILE A 100 -8.51 6.87 -9.25
CA ILE A 100 -7.70 7.55 -10.26
C ILE A 100 -7.48 6.53 -11.38
N GLU A 101 -7.28 6.96 -12.61
CA GLU A 101 -6.98 6.07 -13.73
C GLU A 101 -5.86 5.08 -13.38
N ASN A 102 -6.13 3.78 -13.51
CA ASN A 102 -5.25 2.66 -13.13
C ASN A 102 -4.95 2.53 -11.62
N LEU A 103 -5.69 3.21 -10.74
CA LEU A 103 -5.49 3.14 -9.30
C LEU A 103 -6.79 2.84 -8.58
N ASP A 104 -6.82 1.68 -7.93
CA ASP A 104 -7.87 1.25 -7.02
C ASP A 104 -7.43 1.48 -5.57
N VAL A 105 -8.39 1.69 -4.67
CA VAL A 105 -8.12 1.96 -3.25
C VAL A 105 -8.93 1.03 -2.36
N LEU A 106 -8.28 0.39 -1.41
CA LEU A 106 -8.90 -0.24 -0.25
C LEU A 106 -8.76 0.72 0.94
N PRO A 107 -9.82 1.45 1.29
CA PRO A 107 -9.72 2.54 2.25
C PRO A 107 -9.75 2.08 3.71
N ALA A 108 -9.26 2.93 4.60
CA ALA A 108 -9.43 2.82 6.04
C ALA A 108 -10.25 3.98 6.60
N ASN A 109 -10.86 3.71 7.74
CA ASN A 109 -11.48 4.71 8.60
C ASN A 109 -11.14 4.44 10.08
N ILE A 110 -11.68 5.26 10.98
CA ILE A 110 -11.39 5.18 12.42
C ILE A 110 -11.79 3.84 13.06
N ASP A 111 -12.78 3.13 12.49
CA ASP A 111 -13.25 1.85 13.02
C ASP A 111 -12.15 0.80 13.02
N LEU A 112 -11.16 0.90 12.11
CA LEU A 112 -10.00 0.02 12.06
C LEU A 112 -9.21 -0.01 13.38
N SER A 113 -9.30 1.02 14.22
CA SER A 113 -8.69 1.02 15.54
C SER A 113 -9.26 -0.06 16.48
N SER A 114 -10.49 -0.52 16.25
CA SER A 114 -11.14 -1.57 17.03
C SER A 114 -10.69 -2.98 16.64
N ALA A 115 -10.17 -3.14 15.42
CA ALA A 115 -9.81 -4.46 14.87
C ALA A 115 -8.79 -5.21 15.75
N GLU A 116 -7.87 -4.51 16.42
CA GLU A 116 -6.87 -5.14 17.28
C GLU A 116 -7.51 -5.85 18.49
N ILE A 117 -8.59 -5.30 19.03
CA ILE A 117 -9.34 -5.90 20.14
C ILE A 117 -10.16 -7.09 19.64
N GLU A 118 -10.81 -6.94 18.49
CA GLU A 118 -11.67 -7.97 17.91
C GLU A 118 -10.88 -9.19 17.43
N LEU A 119 -9.62 -9.00 17.05
CA LEU A 119 -8.71 -10.08 16.68
C LEU A 119 -8.13 -10.85 17.89
N ILE A 120 -8.47 -10.49 19.14
CA ILE A 120 -8.04 -11.27 20.31
C ILE A 120 -8.68 -12.65 20.26
N GLY A 121 -7.83 -13.69 20.23
CA GLY A 121 -8.29 -15.09 20.20
C GLY A 121 -8.62 -15.63 18.80
N VAL A 122 -8.46 -14.82 17.75
CA VAL A 122 -8.58 -15.30 16.37
C VAL A 122 -7.28 -16.00 15.95
N ASP A 123 -7.39 -17.22 15.46
CA ASP A 123 -6.26 -17.99 14.95
C ASP A 123 -5.77 -17.43 13.61
N ASN A 124 -4.44 -17.42 13.39
CA ASN A 124 -3.78 -16.94 12.17
C ASN A 124 -4.12 -15.48 11.79
N LYS A 125 -4.49 -14.67 12.77
CA LYS A 125 -4.89 -13.27 12.59
C LYS A 125 -3.85 -12.41 11.89
N GLU A 126 -2.58 -12.79 11.95
CA GLU A 126 -1.46 -12.12 11.28
C GLU A 126 -1.43 -12.32 9.76
N TYR A 127 -2.26 -13.22 9.22
CA TYR A 127 -2.28 -13.57 7.80
C TYR A 127 -3.59 -13.22 7.09
N ILE A 128 -4.55 -12.62 7.77
CA ILE A 128 -5.87 -12.30 7.22
C ILE A 128 -5.75 -11.45 5.94
N LEU A 129 -5.00 -10.35 6.01
CA LEU A 129 -4.80 -9.48 4.85
C LEU A 129 -4.11 -10.21 3.70
N ARG A 130 -3.11 -11.05 3.99
CA ARG A 130 -2.40 -11.84 2.97
C ARG A 130 -3.33 -12.78 2.23
N ASP A 131 -4.18 -13.48 2.95
CA ASP A 131 -5.05 -14.48 2.36
C ASP A 131 -6.13 -13.82 1.48
N GLU A 132 -6.59 -12.64 1.86
CA GLU A 132 -7.52 -11.83 1.06
C GLU A 132 -6.83 -11.20 -0.16
N VAL A 133 -5.65 -10.57 0.02
CA VAL A 133 -4.90 -9.94 -1.07
C VAL A 133 -4.49 -10.96 -2.15
N ASN A 134 -4.19 -12.20 -1.76
CA ASN A 134 -3.86 -13.26 -2.72
C ASN A 134 -5.00 -13.57 -3.71
N LYS A 135 -6.26 -13.28 -3.38
CA LYS A 135 -7.41 -13.49 -4.27
C LYS A 135 -7.44 -12.50 -5.44
N VAL A 136 -6.84 -11.32 -5.25
CA VAL A 136 -6.87 -10.22 -6.24
C VAL A 136 -5.48 -9.84 -6.79
N LYS A 137 -4.41 -10.40 -6.22
CA LYS A 137 -3.02 -10.04 -6.53
C LYS A 137 -2.70 -10.05 -8.03
N GLU A 138 -3.26 -10.98 -8.78
CA GLU A 138 -3.02 -11.12 -10.22
C GLU A 138 -3.65 -10.01 -11.08
N LYS A 139 -4.61 -9.26 -10.52
CA LYS A 139 -5.25 -8.12 -11.21
C LYS A 139 -4.35 -6.88 -11.27
N TYR A 140 -3.32 -6.81 -10.42
CA TYR A 140 -2.47 -5.62 -10.24
C TYR A 140 -1.01 -5.87 -10.63
N ASP A 141 -0.34 -4.82 -11.08
CA ASP A 141 1.12 -4.82 -11.26
C ASP A 141 1.84 -4.53 -9.93
N PHE A 142 1.22 -3.66 -9.10
CA PHE A 142 1.72 -3.28 -7.77
C PHE A 142 0.58 -3.19 -6.76
N ILE A 143 0.88 -3.57 -5.51
CA ILE A 143 0.02 -3.34 -4.36
C ILE A 143 0.86 -2.58 -3.33
N ILE A 144 0.40 -1.40 -2.94
CA ILE A 144 1.10 -0.52 -1.99
C ILE A 144 0.29 -0.48 -0.70
N ILE A 145 0.92 -0.80 0.43
CA ILE A 145 0.28 -0.84 1.74
C ILE A 145 0.87 0.26 2.62
N ASP A 146 0.07 1.23 3.04
CA ASP A 146 0.46 2.26 4.02
C ASP A 146 0.22 1.76 5.44
N CYS A 147 1.25 1.77 6.29
CA CYS A 147 1.20 1.24 7.64
C CYS A 147 1.09 2.35 8.69
N PRO A 148 0.36 2.12 9.81
CA PRO A 148 0.34 3.04 10.93
C PRO A 148 1.72 3.20 11.60
N PRO A 149 1.96 4.26 12.39
CA PRO A 149 3.23 4.50 13.09
C PRO A 149 3.36 3.65 14.37
N ALA A 150 2.94 2.40 14.32
CA ALA A 150 2.95 1.48 15.47
C ALA A 150 3.31 0.07 15.01
N LEU A 151 3.98 -0.70 15.86
CA LEU A 151 4.17 -2.13 15.66
C LEU A 151 2.94 -2.87 16.22
N SER A 152 1.85 -2.78 15.51
CA SER A 152 0.56 -3.34 15.86
C SER A 152 0.22 -4.56 15.01
N MET A 153 -0.92 -5.22 15.29
CA MET A 153 -1.40 -6.34 14.48
C MET A 153 -1.69 -5.91 13.03
N LEU A 154 -2.09 -4.66 12.82
CA LEU A 154 -2.29 -4.10 11.47
C LEU A 154 -0.97 -4.05 10.69
N THR A 155 0.10 -3.57 11.32
CA THR A 155 1.44 -3.53 10.71
C THR A 155 1.97 -4.95 10.44
N ILE A 156 1.71 -5.90 11.35
CA ILE A 156 2.10 -7.31 11.14
C ILE A 156 1.37 -7.88 9.93
N ASN A 157 0.06 -7.65 9.78
CA ASN A 157 -0.69 -8.06 8.60
C ASN A 157 -0.12 -7.46 7.31
N ALA A 158 0.23 -6.18 7.30
CA ALA A 158 0.86 -5.54 6.15
C ALA A 158 2.22 -6.19 5.80
N MET A 159 3.06 -6.45 6.81
CA MET A 159 4.38 -7.06 6.62
C MET A 159 4.30 -8.51 6.14
N THR A 160 3.40 -9.33 6.69
CA THR A 160 3.22 -10.73 6.29
C THR A 160 2.63 -10.87 4.89
N THR A 161 1.93 -9.84 4.42
CA THR A 161 1.36 -9.76 3.07
C THR A 161 2.40 -9.33 2.04
N SER A 162 3.37 -8.49 2.44
CA SER A 162 4.28 -7.82 1.50
C SER A 162 5.44 -8.69 1.02
N ASP A 163 5.84 -8.47 -0.26
CA ASP A 163 7.07 -9.05 -0.84
C ASP A 163 8.31 -8.24 -0.43
N SER A 164 8.13 -6.96 -0.05
CA SER A 164 9.20 -6.06 0.40
C SER A 164 8.65 -4.93 1.27
N VAL A 165 9.51 -4.41 2.15
CA VAL A 165 9.19 -3.26 3.00
C VAL A 165 10.04 -2.07 2.57
N LEU A 166 9.40 -0.92 2.34
CA LEU A 166 10.04 0.36 2.12
C LEU A 166 9.98 1.15 3.44
N VAL A 167 11.13 1.57 3.94
CA VAL A 167 11.25 2.32 5.19
C VAL A 167 11.68 3.75 4.87
N PRO A 168 10.76 4.74 4.86
CA PRO A 168 11.13 6.14 4.71
C PRO A 168 11.92 6.63 5.92
N ILE A 169 13.05 7.28 5.70
CA ILE A 169 13.91 7.83 6.76
C ILE A 169 14.15 9.30 6.46
N GLN A 170 13.94 10.15 7.46
CA GLN A 170 14.36 11.54 7.39
C GLN A 170 15.85 11.63 7.74
N CYS A 171 16.62 12.40 6.95
CA CYS A 171 18.05 12.62 7.20
C CYS A 171 18.26 13.65 8.32
N GLU A 172 17.70 13.39 9.51
CA GLU A 172 17.84 14.21 10.71
C GLU A 172 18.65 13.45 11.77
N TYR A 173 19.36 14.19 12.63
CA TYR A 173 20.27 13.60 13.64
C TYR A 173 19.55 12.56 14.55
N TYR A 174 18.28 12.80 14.90
CA TYR A 174 17.47 11.89 15.74
C TYR A 174 16.62 10.89 14.95
N ALA A 175 16.82 10.74 13.65
CA ALA A 175 16.04 9.82 12.85
C ALA A 175 16.52 8.35 12.96
N LEU A 176 17.68 8.13 13.59
CA LEU A 176 18.33 6.82 13.72
C LEU A 176 18.26 6.25 15.16
N GLU A 177 17.60 6.94 16.07
CA GLU A 177 17.25 6.42 17.40
C GLU A 177 15.82 5.83 17.33
#